data_09938f5acba7c4501c02bb35e9f07a6f
#
_entry.id   09938f5acba7c4501c02bb35e9f07a6f
#
_cell.length_a   1.000
_cell.length_b   1.000
_cell.length_c   1.000
_cell.angle_alpha   90.00
_cell.angle_beta   90.00
_cell.angle_gamma   90.00
#
_symmetry.space_group_name_H-M   'P 1'
#
loop_
_entity.id
_entity.type
_entity.pdbx_description
1 polymer ?
#
loop_
_entity_poly.entity_id
_entity_poly.type
_entity_poly.pdbx_seq_one_letter_code
_entity_poly.pdbx_strand_id
1 'polypeptide(L)'
;HPAMTFTGTSIDLTRIRESYFGVAAPEVALPIAQALVIEMGAEPIVISEENRKIYFEAISVANNFSKLVVNQSIGLLESIGIEHARVVLGPVLRSAVEEALADGHTPINPEELLN
;
A
#
# COMPACT_ATOMS: atom_id res chain seq x y z
N HIS A 1 10.66 -8.72 -0.69
CA HIS A 1 10.08 -7.54 -1.32
C HIS A 1 9.22 -6.76 -0.32
N PRO A 2 9.55 -5.52 -0.01
CA PRO A 2 8.78 -4.73 0.95
C PRO A 2 7.43 -4.29 0.38
N ALA A 3 6.40 -4.31 1.23
CA ALA A 3 5.08 -3.80 0.90
C ALA A 3 5.00 -2.29 1.20
N MET A 4 5.93 -1.53 0.65
CA MET A 4 6.03 -0.08 0.84
C MET A 4 6.91 0.56 -0.23
N THR A 5 6.83 1.87 -0.35
CA THR A 5 7.70 2.66 -1.23
C THR A 5 8.77 3.37 -0.40
N PHE A 6 10.02 3.26 -0.83
CA PHE A 6 11.13 3.97 -0.18
C PHE A 6 11.23 5.40 -0.71
N THR A 7 11.43 6.35 0.20
CA THR A 7 11.53 7.78 -0.12
C THR A 7 12.96 8.32 0.01
N GLY A 8 13.89 7.50 0.53
CA GLY A 8 15.27 7.91 0.77
C GLY A 8 15.44 8.81 2.00
N THR A 9 14.48 8.82 2.91
CA THR A 9 14.52 9.64 4.14
C THR A 9 14.58 8.77 5.39
N SER A 10 14.83 9.38 6.56
CA SER A 10 14.84 8.69 7.85
C SER A 10 13.49 8.04 8.20
N ILE A 11 12.39 8.47 7.59
CA ILE A 11 11.06 7.89 7.75
C ILE A 11 11.05 6.44 7.25
N ASP A 12 11.88 6.11 6.25
CA ASP A 12 11.95 4.76 5.70
C ASP A 12 12.33 3.71 6.74
N LEU A 13 13.19 4.04 7.72
CA LEU A 13 13.57 3.11 8.80
C LEU A 13 12.37 2.75 9.67
N THR A 14 11.52 3.72 10.00
CA THR A 14 10.30 3.48 10.76
C THR A 14 9.31 2.64 9.96
N ARG A 15 9.16 2.95 8.67
CA ARG A 15 8.27 2.21 7.76
C ARG A 15 8.71 0.74 7.62
N ILE A 16 10.00 0.46 7.54
CA ILE A 16 10.53 -0.90 7.49
C ILE A 16 10.09 -1.68 8.73
N ARG A 17 10.20 -1.08 9.92
CA ARG A 17 9.81 -1.74 11.18
C ARG A 17 8.32 -2.04 11.30
N GLU A 18 7.48 -1.28 10.60
CA GLU A 18 6.02 -1.42 10.62
C GLU A 18 5.49 -2.14 9.39
N SER A 19 6.35 -2.50 8.45
CA SER A 19 5.95 -3.07 7.17
C SER A 19 6.04 -4.60 7.14
N TYR A 20 5.48 -5.15 6.07
CA TYR A 20 5.60 -6.57 5.74
C TYR A 20 6.53 -6.73 4.56
N PHE A 21 7.22 -7.87 4.51
CA PHE A 21 8.05 -8.25 3.37
C PHE A 21 7.55 -9.55 2.78
N GLY A 22 7.27 -9.53 1.48
CA GLY A 22 7.01 -10.75 0.72
C GLY A 22 8.29 -11.55 0.60
N VAL A 23 8.27 -12.81 1.04
CA VAL A 23 9.42 -13.70 0.99
C VAL A 23 9.13 -14.84 0.02
N ALA A 24 9.88 -14.86 -1.08
CA ALA A 24 9.83 -15.92 -2.08
C ALA A 24 11.26 -16.44 -2.27
N ALA A 25 11.54 -17.63 -1.81
CA ALA A 25 12.86 -18.22 -1.87
C ALA A 25 12.74 -19.74 -2.00
N PRO A 26 13.79 -20.43 -2.52
CA PRO A 26 13.83 -21.88 -2.46
C PRO A 26 13.63 -22.38 -1.03
N GLU A 27 12.98 -23.52 -0.89
CA GLU A 27 12.61 -24.08 0.43
C GLU A 27 13.79 -24.13 1.41
N VAL A 28 14.99 -24.43 0.93
CA VAL A 28 16.21 -24.50 1.76
C VAL A 28 16.61 -23.11 2.29
N ALA A 29 16.42 -22.07 1.49
CA ALA A 29 16.83 -20.71 1.85
C ALA A 29 15.72 -19.91 2.57
N LEU A 30 14.49 -20.42 2.60
CA LEU A 30 13.33 -19.71 3.14
C LEU A 30 13.51 -19.30 4.61
N PRO A 31 13.97 -20.18 5.53
CA PRO A 31 14.17 -19.78 6.93
C PRO A 31 15.19 -18.66 7.09
N ILE A 32 16.23 -18.62 6.27
CA ILE A 32 17.26 -17.58 6.30
C ILE A 32 16.67 -16.24 5.82
N ALA A 33 15.90 -16.27 4.75
CA ALA A 33 15.23 -15.08 4.21
C ALA A 33 14.24 -14.50 5.22
N GLN A 34 13.46 -15.35 5.89
CA GLN A 34 12.52 -14.95 6.93
C GLN A 34 13.24 -14.31 8.12
N ALA A 35 14.36 -14.92 8.57
CA ALA A 35 15.16 -14.38 9.67
C ALA A 35 15.70 -12.99 9.34
N LEU A 36 16.18 -12.77 8.11
CA LEU A 36 16.69 -11.47 7.68
C LEU A 36 15.58 -10.40 7.72
N VAL A 37 14.38 -10.72 7.28
CA VAL A 37 13.23 -9.82 7.33
C VAL A 37 12.90 -9.43 8.78
N ILE A 38 12.91 -10.41 9.70
CA ILE A 38 12.66 -10.17 11.12
C ILE A 38 13.74 -9.28 11.73
N GLU A 39 15.00 -9.50 11.40
CA GLU A 39 16.11 -8.66 11.88
C GLU A 39 16.00 -7.22 11.42
N MET A 40 15.40 -6.99 10.26
CA MET A 40 15.09 -5.64 9.76
C MET A 40 13.94 -4.96 10.51
N GLY A 41 13.26 -5.69 11.40
CA GLY A 41 12.12 -5.19 12.15
C GLY A 41 10.80 -5.27 11.40
N ALA A 42 10.76 -5.96 10.27
CA ALA A 42 9.55 -6.17 9.45
C ALA A 42 8.97 -7.56 9.69
N GLU A 43 7.76 -7.77 9.20
CA GLU A 43 7.07 -9.06 9.27
C GLU A 43 7.21 -9.80 7.95
N PRO A 44 7.66 -11.06 7.93
CA PRO A 44 7.75 -11.82 6.70
C PRO A 44 6.39 -12.39 6.29
N ILE A 45 6.11 -12.33 4.99
CA ILE A 45 4.97 -13.01 4.38
C ILE A 45 5.54 -14.03 3.40
N VAL A 46 5.28 -15.31 3.63
CA VAL A 46 5.77 -16.37 2.73
C VAL A 46 4.88 -16.42 1.49
N ILE A 47 5.51 -16.29 0.34
CA ILE A 47 4.83 -16.28 -0.96
C ILE A 47 5.46 -17.37 -1.84
N SER A 48 4.62 -18.26 -2.39
CA SER A 48 5.08 -19.24 -3.36
C SER A 48 5.49 -18.55 -4.66
N GLU A 49 6.37 -19.18 -5.43
CA GLU A 49 6.78 -18.66 -6.73
C GLU A 49 5.59 -18.44 -7.68
N GLU A 50 4.58 -19.30 -7.59
CA GLU A 50 3.35 -19.20 -8.40
C GLU A 50 2.58 -17.92 -8.11
N ASN A 51 2.58 -17.47 -6.87
CA ASN A 51 1.80 -16.32 -6.40
C ASN A 51 2.58 -15.02 -6.40
N ARG A 52 3.87 -15.07 -6.74
CA ARG A 52 4.74 -13.90 -6.73
C ARG A 52 4.23 -12.74 -7.59
N LYS A 53 3.75 -13.07 -8.79
CA LYS A 53 3.22 -12.08 -9.73
C LYS A 53 1.97 -11.39 -9.18
N ILE A 54 1.07 -12.14 -8.57
CA ILE A 54 -0.15 -11.61 -7.96
C ILE A 54 0.19 -10.70 -6.77
N TYR A 55 1.16 -11.10 -5.96
CA TYR A 55 1.65 -10.27 -4.86
C TYR A 55 2.17 -8.91 -5.36
N PHE A 56 3.04 -8.92 -6.36
CA PHE A 56 3.56 -7.69 -6.95
C PHE A 56 2.46 -6.82 -7.53
N GLU A 57 1.49 -7.42 -8.21
CA GLU A 57 0.34 -6.72 -8.76
C GLU A 57 -0.48 -6.03 -7.66
N ALA A 58 -0.76 -6.74 -6.56
CA ALA A 58 -1.51 -6.19 -5.43
C ALA A 58 -0.81 -4.97 -4.82
N ILE A 59 0.50 -5.05 -4.59
CA ILE A 59 1.29 -3.94 -4.05
C ILE A 59 1.31 -2.76 -5.03
N SER A 60 1.49 -3.04 -6.31
CA SER A 60 1.50 -2.00 -7.36
C SER A 60 0.15 -1.29 -7.47
N VAL A 61 -0.95 -2.03 -7.45
CA VAL A 61 -2.30 -1.46 -7.48
C VAL A 61 -2.52 -0.56 -6.26
N ALA A 62 -2.23 -1.06 -5.07
CA ALA A 62 -2.40 -0.30 -3.84
C ALA A 62 -1.59 1.01 -3.86
N ASN A 63 -0.33 0.95 -4.28
CA ASN A 63 0.55 2.11 -4.30
C ASN A 63 0.17 3.10 -5.40
N ASN A 64 0.04 2.63 -6.63
CA ASN A 64 -0.10 3.52 -7.80
C ASN A 64 -1.48 4.15 -7.91
N PHE A 65 -2.53 3.38 -7.69
CA PHE A 65 -3.90 3.91 -7.77
C PHE A 65 -4.23 4.80 -6.58
N SER A 66 -3.69 4.52 -5.40
CA SER A 66 -3.86 5.42 -4.26
C SER A 66 -3.26 6.81 -4.54
N LYS A 67 -2.06 6.85 -5.12
CA LYS A 67 -1.43 8.11 -5.52
C LYS A 67 -2.24 8.84 -6.60
N LEU A 68 -2.79 8.10 -7.56
CA LEU A 68 -3.60 8.66 -8.62
C LEU A 68 -4.87 9.31 -8.07
N VAL A 69 -5.58 8.64 -7.19
CA VAL A 69 -6.80 9.15 -6.55
C VAL A 69 -6.52 10.43 -5.77
N VAL A 70 -5.45 10.43 -4.99
CA VAL A 70 -5.03 11.61 -4.21
C VAL A 70 -4.72 12.79 -5.14
N ASN A 71 -3.94 12.55 -6.18
CA ASN A 71 -3.58 13.57 -7.16
C ASN A 71 -4.83 14.17 -7.83
N GLN A 72 -5.74 13.35 -8.31
CA GLN A 72 -6.96 13.81 -8.96
C GLN A 72 -7.85 14.61 -8.01
N SER A 73 -7.99 14.16 -6.78
CA SER A 73 -8.80 14.86 -5.76
C SER A 73 -8.24 16.24 -5.44
N ILE A 74 -6.92 16.33 -5.30
CA ILE A 74 -6.24 17.61 -5.07
C ILE A 74 -6.47 18.54 -6.25
N GLY A 75 -6.27 18.06 -7.47
CA GLY A 75 -6.47 18.86 -8.68
C GLY A 75 -7.88 19.42 -8.81
N LEU A 76 -8.89 18.64 -8.46
CA LEU A 76 -10.28 19.08 -8.48
C LEU A 76 -10.53 20.25 -7.52
N LEU A 77 -10.04 20.16 -6.28
CA LEU A 77 -10.18 21.24 -5.31
C LEU A 77 -9.40 22.49 -5.72
N GLU A 78 -8.19 22.32 -6.23
CA GLU A 78 -7.37 23.42 -6.72
C GLU A 78 -8.04 24.14 -7.89
N SER A 79 -8.75 23.40 -8.75
CA SER A 79 -9.47 23.98 -9.91
C SER A 79 -10.59 24.94 -9.51
N ILE A 80 -11.12 24.85 -8.31
CA ILE A 80 -12.12 25.77 -7.77
C ILE A 80 -11.55 26.77 -6.79
N GLY A 81 -10.22 26.91 -6.75
CA GLY A 81 -9.52 27.94 -5.96
C GLY A 81 -9.22 27.60 -4.51
N ILE A 82 -9.31 26.33 -4.12
CA ILE A 82 -8.96 25.90 -2.76
C ILE A 82 -7.44 25.68 -2.67
N GLU A 83 -6.76 26.57 -1.95
CA GLU A 83 -5.29 26.54 -1.83
C GLU A 83 -4.76 25.46 -0.89
N HIS A 84 -5.56 25.02 0.10
CA HIS A 84 -5.16 24.02 1.09
C HIS A 84 -5.81 22.67 0.84
N ALA A 85 -5.85 22.23 -0.44
CA ALA A 85 -6.52 21.00 -0.85
C ALA A 85 -6.03 19.78 -0.09
N ARG A 86 -4.72 19.64 0.14
CA ARG A 86 -4.14 18.51 0.90
C ARG A 86 -4.63 18.46 2.34
N VAL A 87 -4.78 19.60 2.98
CA VAL A 87 -5.26 19.69 4.37
C VAL A 87 -6.73 19.31 4.46
N VAL A 88 -7.53 19.76 3.49
CA VAL A 88 -8.96 19.47 3.42
C VAL A 88 -9.19 17.97 3.15
N LEU A 89 -8.46 17.41 2.20
CA LEU A 89 -8.65 16.03 1.75
C LEU A 89 -7.99 14.98 2.65
N GLY A 90 -6.98 15.34 3.41
CA GLY A 90 -6.27 14.38 4.26
C GLY A 90 -7.18 13.53 5.13
N PRO A 91 -8.03 14.12 5.97
CA PRO A 91 -8.96 13.36 6.81
C PRO A 91 -9.96 12.52 6.01
N VAL A 92 -10.46 13.05 4.91
CA VAL A 92 -11.41 12.34 4.03
C VAL A 92 -10.78 11.09 3.44
N LEU A 93 -9.57 11.22 2.89
CA LEU A 93 -8.84 10.11 2.28
C LEU A 93 -8.45 9.06 3.31
N ARG A 94 -7.94 9.47 4.46
CA ARG A 94 -7.56 8.54 5.53
C ARG A 94 -8.76 7.76 6.04
N SER A 95 -9.88 8.44 6.26
CA SER A 95 -11.11 7.81 6.71
C SER A 95 -11.62 6.79 5.69
N ALA A 96 -11.62 7.16 4.41
CA ALA A 96 -12.05 6.27 3.33
C ALA A 96 -11.19 5.01 3.24
N VAL A 97 -9.87 5.16 3.37
CA VAL A 97 -8.94 4.04 3.35
C VAL A 97 -9.17 3.13 4.57
N GLU A 98 -9.32 3.70 5.76
CA GLU A 98 -9.57 2.94 6.99
C GLU A 98 -10.88 2.16 6.91
N GLU A 99 -11.94 2.77 6.39
CA GLU A 99 -13.24 2.12 6.19
C GLU A 99 -13.12 0.96 5.20
N ALA A 100 -12.43 1.18 4.09
CA ALA A 100 -12.21 0.15 3.08
C ALA A 100 -11.42 -1.04 3.64
N LEU A 101 -10.40 -0.77 4.45
CA LEU A 101 -9.61 -1.82 5.09
C LEU A 101 -10.42 -2.60 6.12
N ALA A 102 -11.31 -1.94 6.84
CA ALA A 102 -12.17 -2.59 7.82
C ALA A 102 -13.21 -3.50 7.15
N ASP A 103 -13.76 -3.08 6.01
CA ASP A 103 -14.74 -3.86 5.26
C ASP A 103 -14.12 -5.06 4.53
N GLY A 104 -12.82 -4.97 4.20
CA GLY A 104 -12.13 -5.99 3.44
C GLY A 104 -12.56 -6.02 1.99
N HIS A 105 -12.33 -7.16 1.32
CA HIS A 105 -12.66 -7.29 -0.09
C HIS A 105 -14.16 -7.45 -0.32
N THR A 106 -14.75 -6.51 -1.06
CA THR A 106 -16.14 -6.62 -1.53
C THR A 106 -16.15 -6.50 -3.06
N PRO A 107 -16.89 -7.38 -3.77
CA PRO A 107 -16.99 -7.27 -5.22
C PRO A 107 -17.56 -5.90 -5.61
N ILE A 108 -16.95 -5.27 -6.61
CA ILE A 108 -17.39 -3.97 -7.12
C ILE A 108 -18.65 -4.18 -7.96
N ASN A 109 -19.71 -3.44 -7.62
CA ASN A 109 -20.90 -3.34 -8.46
C ASN A 109 -20.78 -2.07 -9.30
N PRO A 110 -20.65 -2.17 -10.65
CA PRO A 110 -20.51 -0.99 -11.51
C PRO A 110 -21.64 0.02 -11.38
N GLU A 111 -22.84 -0.43 -11.07
CA GLU A 111 -24.01 0.45 -10.89
C GLU A 111 -23.86 1.36 -9.67
N GLU A 112 -23.23 0.89 -8.61
CA GLU A 112 -22.98 1.68 -7.40
C GLU A 112 -21.94 2.78 -7.62
N LEU A 113 -21.02 2.58 -8.56
CA LEU A 113 -19.98 3.57 -8.87
C LEU A 113 -20.52 4.78 -9.63
N LEU A 114 -21.68 4.64 -10.30
CA LEU A 114 -22.28 5.69 -11.09
C LEU A 114 -23.26 6.57 -10.28
N ASN A 115 -23.54 6.18 -9.06
CA ASN A 115 -24.43 6.94 -8.16
C ASN A 115 -23.59 7.87 -7.21
#